data_e4f4b0f26f0d2801c2a0ccff0be741a8
#
_entry.id   e4f4b0f26f0d2801c2a0ccff0be741a8
#
_cell.length_a   1.000
_cell.length_b   1.000
_cell.length_c   1.000
_cell.angle_alpha   90.00
_cell.angle_beta   90.00
_cell.angle_gamma   90.00
#
_symmetry.space_group_name_H-M   'P 1'
#
loop_
_entity.id
_entity.type
_entity.pdbx_description
1 polymer ?
#
loop_
_entity_poly.entity_id
_entity_poly.type
_entity_poly.pdbx_seq_one_letter_code
_entity_poly.pdbx_strand_id
1 'polypeptide(L)'
;VWMAMAIAVGPRLWLGGVISQQRDKALIAGLVAKIRKMALCRPLLLAVDGLASYPGAFVRAFRSPLPRRGAGGRPRLLSWPDIAIVQVVKQRKADSLAIRRRIFQGGQELVERLLLQTQHGGVINTAYIERLNATFRQRLAHLARRTRCPARESATLTAGMYILGCFYNFCSPHKSLRLKIWITELTWRWAQRTPAIAAGITDHIWTPTELLWFRVPPEPWSPPKQRGRRSQETLKLIEKWCS
;
A
#
# COMPACT_ATOMS: atom_id res chain seq x y z
N VAL A 1 7.51 -0.38 -19.17
CA VAL A 1 6.72 -0.92 -18.05
C VAL A 1 6.73 0.07 -16.90
N TRP A 2 5.58 0.31 -16.30
CA TRP A 2 5.38 1.21 -15.17
C TRP A 2 5.02 0.43 -13.91
N MET A 3 5.57 0.82 -12.78
CA MET A 3 5.29 0.23 -11.48
C MET A 3 4.79 1.33 -10.53
N ALA A 4 3.60 1.15 -10.00
CA ALA A 4 3.02 1.99 -8.96
C ALA A 4 3.02 1.21 -7.64
N MET A 5 3.54 1.81 -6.56
CA MET A 5 3.66 1.18 -5.24
C MET A 5 3.10 2.07 -4.14
N ALA A 6 2.78 1.45 -3.01
CA ALA A 6 2.35 2.12 -1.81
C ALA A 6 3.17 1.70 -0.59
N ILE A 7 3.33 2.61 0.37
CA ILE A 7 4.05 2.42 1.62
C ILE A 7 3.27 3.02 2.78
N ALA A 8 3.15 2.30 3.89
CA ALA A 8 2.74 2.87 5.17
C ALA A 8 3.95 3.56 5.80
N VAL A 9 3.87 4.88 5.96
CA VAL A 9 5.04 5.71 6.30
C VAL A 9 5.56 5.44 7.71
N GLY A 10 4.71 5.28 8.72
CA GLY A 10 5.13 5.02 10.10
C GLY A 10 6.04 3.78 10.20
N PRO A 11 5.53 2.58 9.89
CA PRO A 11 6.32 1.35 9.96
C PRO A 11 7.22 1.13 8.74
N ARG A 12 7.24 1.99 7.74
CA ARG A 12 7.95 1.79 6.45
C ARG A 12 7.48 0.54 5.69
N LEU A 13 6.28 0.07 5.97
CA LEU A 13 5.74 -1.17 5.42
C LEU A 13 5.34 -0.98 3.95
N TRP A 14 5.89 -1.78 3.06
CA TRP A 14 5.42 -1.88 1.69
C TRP A 14 4.03 -2.53 1.65
N LEU A 15 3.05 -1.84 1.10
CA LEU A 15 1.65 -2.28 1.04
C LEU A 15 1.30 -3.00 -0.26
N GLY A 16 2.24 -3.10 -1.18
CA GLY A 16 2.01 -3.71 -2.48
C GLY A 16 2.22 -2.76 -3.64
N GLY A 17 2.04 -3.29 -4.83
CA GLY A 17 2.19 -2.53 -6.06
C GLY A 17 1.38 -3.12 -7.20
N VAL A 18 1.35 -2.40 -8.30
CA VAL A 18 0.76 -2.79 -9.57
C VAL A 18 1.73 -2.47 -10.69
N ILE A 19 1.81 -3.35 -11.67
CA ILE A 19 2.63 -3.20 -12.86
C ILE A 19 1.72 -3.09 -14.07
N SER A 20 2.03 -2.17 -14.98
CA SER A 20 1.34 -2.00 -16.26
C SER A 20 2.34 -1.62 -17.35
N GLN A 21 2.00 -1.92 -18.57
CA GLN A 21 2.77 -1.45 -19.73
C GLN A 21 2.59 0.05 -19.96
N GLN A 22 1.48 0.63 -19.49
CA GLN A 22 1.14 2.04 -19.65
C GLN A 22 1.00 2.74 -18.28
N ARG A 23 1.35 4.02 -18.25
CA ARG A 23 1.11 4.89 -17.09
C ARG A 23 -0.27 5.54 -17.19
N ASP A 24 -1.29 4.72 -17.11
CA ASP A 24 -2.68 5.10 -17.33
C ASP A 24 -3.52 5.14 -16.05
N LYS A 25 -4.80 5.45 -16.22
CA LYS A 25 -5.77 5.46 -15.11
C LYS A 25 -5.99 4.06 -14.53
N ALA A 26 -5.83 2.99 -15.34
CA ALA A 26 -6.02 1.61 -14.90
C ALA A 26 -4.93 1.18 -13.91
N LEU A 27 -3.66 1.52 -14.16
CA LEU A 27 -2.55 1.31 -13.23
C LEU A 27 -2.85 1.93 -11.86
N ILE A 28 -3.30 3.19 -11.86
CA ILE A 28 -3.59 3.90 -10.61
C ILE A 28 -4.84 3.33 -9.92
N ALA A 29 -5.89 3.02 -10.67
CA ALA A 29 -7.10 2.41 -10.11
C ALA A 29 -6.80 1.04 -9.47
N GLY A 30 -5.95 0.22 -10.09
CA GLY A 30 -5.51 -1.06 -9.54
C GLY A 30 -4.74 -0.91 -8.23
N LEU A 31 -3.83 0.06 -8.13
CA LEU A 31 -3.12 0.36 -6.87
C LEU A 31 -4.10 0.83 -5.79
N VAL A 32 -4.96 1.78 -6.12
CA VAL A 32 -5.93 2.36 -5.18
C VAL A 32 -6.91 1.31 -4.67
N ALA A 33 -7.36 0.38 -5.53
CA ALA A 33 -8.22 -0.73 -5.13
C ALA A 33 -7.54 -1.66 -4.11
N LYS A 34 -6.23 -1.95 -4.28
CA LYS A 34 -5.45 -2.72 -3.30
C LYS A 34 -5.35 -1.99 -1.96
N ILE A 35 -5.00 -0.70 -1.97
CA ILE A 35 -4.91 0.11 -0.74
C ILE A 35 -6.26 0.16 -0.05
N ARG A 36 -7.36 0.32 -0.81
CA ARG A 36 -8.72 0.37 -0.26
C ARG A 36 -9.11 -0.92 0.46
N LYS A 37 -8.71 -2.09 -0.05
CA LYS A 37 -8.94 -3.38 0.61
C LYS A 37 -8.19 -3.51 1.95
N MET A 38 -6.99 -2.94 2.04
CA MET A 38 -6.16 -3.00 3.25
C MET A 38 -6.51 -1.91 4.28
N ALA A 39 -7.16 -0.83 3.86
CA ALA A 39 -7.51 0.29 4.72
C ALA A 39 -8.69 -0.05 5.63
N LEU A 40 -8.43 -0.75 6.73
CA LEU A 40 -9.42 -1.09 7.75
C LEU A 40 -9.72 0.08 8.69
N CYS A 41 -8.74 0.95 8.95
CA CYS A 41 -8.88 2.15 9.77
C CYS A 41 -9.35 3.32 8.94
N ARG A 42 -10.36 4.04 9.41
CA ARG A 42 -10.93 5.21 8.72
C ARG A 42 -10.08 6.47 8.82
N PRO A 43 -9.45 6.83 9.96
CA PRO A 43 -8.50 7.93 10.01
C PRO A 43 -7.30 7.62 9.13
N LEU A 44 -7.17 8.30 7.98
CA LEU A 44 -6.17 7.98 6.97
C LEU A 44 -5.64 9.23 6.28
N LEU A 45 -4.33 9.43 6.31
CA LEU A 45 -3.63 10.46 5.57
C LEU A 45 -2.96 9.85 4.34
N LEU A 46 -3.41 10.22 3.15
CA LEU A 46 -2.88 9.78 1.87
C LEU A 46 -2.04 10.88 1.24
N ALA A 47 -0.73 10.63 1.14
CA ALA A 47 0.20 11.51 0.41
C ALA A 47 0.49 10.92 -0.97
N VAL A 48 0.22 11.67 -2.02
CA VAL A 48 0.41 11.25 -3.41
C VAL A 48 1.36 12.20 -4.14
N ASP A 49 2.01 11.71 -5.19
CA ASP A 49 2.88 12.52 -6.04
C ASP A 49 2.08 13.49 -6.94
N GLY A 50 2.80 14.26 -7.77
CA GLY A 50 2.22 15.27 -8.65
C GLY A 50 1.36 14.74 -9.81
N LEU A 51 1.18 13.41 -9.96
CA LEU A 51 0.36 12.85 -11.02
C LEU A 51 -1.12 13.16 -10.79
N ALA A 52 -1.76 13.84 -11.76
CA ALA A 52 -3.11 14.38 -11.65
C ALA A 52 -4.20 13.29 -11.44
N SER A 53 -3.95 12.05 -11.86
CA SER A 53 -4.93 10.95 -11.73
C SER A 53 -5.06 10.40 -10.31
N TYR A 54 -4.06 10.56 -9.44
CA TYR A 54 -4.10 10.01 -8.08
C TYR A 54 -5.23 10.58 -7.20
N PRO A 55 -5.37 11.91 -7.02
CA PRO A 55 -6.37 12.43 -6.10
C PRO A 55 -7.78 11.99 -6.46
N GLY A 56 -8.15 12.09 -7.73
CA GLY A 56 -9.48 11.68 -8.20
C GLY A 56 -9.73 10.17 -8.06
N ALA A 57 -8.71 9.32 -8.20
CA ALA A 57 -8.84 7.88 -7.98
C ALA A 57 -9.09 7.56 -6.50
N PHE A 58 -8.35 8.17 -5.59
CA PHE A 58 -8.53 8.00 -4.15
C PHE A 58 -9.88 8.54 -3.67
N VAL A 59 -10.27 9.74 -4.07
CA VAL A 59 -11.59 10.32 -3.73
C VAL A 59 -12.73 9.39 -4.15
N ARG A 60 -12.64 8.75 -5.32
CA ARG A 60 -13.66 7.80 -5.79
C ARG A 60 -13.65 6.49 -5.03
N ALA A 61 -12.48 5.97 -4.69
CA ALA A 61 -12.36 4.65 -4.06
C ALA A 61 -12.76 4.65 -2.59
N PHE A 62 -12.48 5.74 -1.86
CA PHE A 62 -12.77 5.83 -0.43
C PHE A 62 -14.16 6.39 -0.15
N ARG A 63 -15.16 5.72 -0.74
CA ARG A 63 -16.58 5.97 -0.53
C ARG A 63 -17.29 4.69 -0.15
N SER A 64 -18.34 4.80 0.65
CA SER A 64 -19.22 3.69 0.99
C SER A 64 -20.66 4.01 0.60
N PRO A 65 -21.44 3.01 0.15
CA PRO A 65 -22.84 3.23 -0.15
C PRO A 65 -23.61 3.47 1.14
N LEU A 66 -24.52 4.46 1.12
CA LEU A 66 -25.50 4.63 2.19
C LEU A 66 -26.49 3.48 2.17
N PRO A 67 -26.94 3.01 3.38
CA PRO A 67 -28.06 2.10 3.49
C PRO A 67 -29.30 2.70 2.79
N ARG A 68 -29.98 1.92 1.98
CA ARG A 68 -31.19 2.36 1.28
C ARG A 68 -32.37 2.45 2.25
N ARG A 69 -33.16 3.52 2.12
CA ARG A 69 -34.47 3.66 2.74
C ARG A 69 -35.55 3.48 1.65
N GLY A 70 -35.64 2.28 1.01
CA GLY A 70 -36.63 2.03 -0.04
C GLY A 70 -36.12 1.17 -1.20
N ALA A 71 -37.03 0.74 -2.07
CA ALA A 71 -36.84 -0.32 -3.07
C ALA A 71 -36.41 0.20 -4.46
N GLY A 72 -35.60 1.23 -4.60
CA GLY A 72 -35.24 1.69 -5.96
C GLY A 72 -33.91 2.44 -6.08
N GLY A 73 -33.30 2.38 -7.28
CA GLY A 73 -32.16 3.19 -7.68
C GLY A 73 -30.78 2.79 -7.14
N ARG A 74 -29.72 3.48 -7.62
CA ARG A 74 -28.34 3.27 -7.16
C ARG A 74 -28.12 3.97 -5.81
N PRO A 75 -27.51 3.31 -4.79
CA PRO A 75 -27.23 3.95 -3.51
C PRO A 75 -26.32 5.17 -3.67
N ARG A 76 -26.59 6.22 -2.91
CA ARG A 76 -25.70 7.38 -2.82
C ARG A 76 -24.39 6.94 -2.17
N LEU A 77 -23.25 7.36 -2.74
CA LEU A 77 -21.94 7.10 -2.20
C LEU A 77 -21.50 8.27 -1.32
N LEU A 78 -21.17 8.00 -0.07
CA LEU A 78 -20.57 8.96 0.84
C LEU A 78 -19.06 8.73 0.95
N SER A 79 -18.30 9.81 0.94
CA SER A 79 -16.89 9.76 1.29
C SER A 79 -16.71 9.27 2.73
N TRP A 80 -15.66 8.50 2.98
CA TRP A 80 -15.31 8.12 4.34
C TRP A 80 -14.97 9.36 5.17
N PRO A 81 -15.42 9.44 6.43
CA PRO A 81 -14.98 10.47 7.34
C PRO A 81 -13.48 10.29 7.65
N ASP A 82 -12.86 11.35 8.14
CA ASP A 82 -11.47 11.35 8.62
C ASP A 82 -10.42 10.86 7.61
N ILE A 83 -10.68 11.08 6.32
CA ILE A 83 -9.68 10.87 5.26
C ILE A 83 -9.18 12.20 4.75
N ALA A 84 -7.86 12.37 4.80
CA ALA A 84 -7.17 13.48 4.15
C ALA A 84 -6.35 12.98 2.95
N ILE A 85 -6.49 13.68 1.81
CA ILE A 85 -5.74 13.41 0.59
C ILE A 85 -4.93 14.64 0.24
N VAL A 86 -3.60 14.51 0.25
CA VAL A 86 -2.66 15.60 -0.03
C VAL A 86 -1.78 15.22 -1.20
N GLN A 87 -1.71 16.09 -2.19
CA GLN A 87 -0.81 15.96 -3.33
C GLN A 87 0.46 16.78 -3.11
N VAL A 88 1.61 16.14 -3.30
CA VAL A 88 2.93 16.76 -3.24
C VAL A 88 3.43 16.98 -4.66
N VAL A 89 3.47 18.23 -5.08
CA VAL A 89 3.96 18.63 -6.41
C VAL A 89 5.36 19.21 -6.27
N LYS A 90 6.34 18.59 -6.91
CA LYS A 90 7.73 19.04 -6.98
C LYS A 90 7.96 19.76 -8.31
N GLN A 91 8.31 21.02 -8.27
CA GLN A 91 8.66 21.82 -9.45
C GLN A 91 10.13 22.19 -9.37
N ARG A 92 10.93 21.73 -10.33
CA ARG A 92 12.32 22.10 -10.45
C ARG A 92 12.40 23.46 -11.18
N LYS A 93 12.90 24.47 -10.53
CA LYS A 93 13.38 25.72 -11.14
C LYS A 93 14.89 25.61 -11.30
N ALA A 94 15.52 26.43 -12.15
CA ALA A 94 16.93 26.30 -12.53
C ALA A 94 17.86 25.96 -11.34
N ASP A 95 17.75 26.66 -10.20
CA ASP A 95 18.61 26.48 -9.01
C ASP A 95 17.87 26.05 -7.74
N SER A 96 16.56 25.79 -7.81
CA SER A 96 15.78 25.48 -6.62
C SER A 96 14.70 24.43 -6.88
N LEU A 97 14.36 23.68 -5.81
CA LEU A 97 13.27 22.74 -5.79
C LEU A 97 12.09 23.34 -5.01
N ALA A 98 11.06 23.80 -5.73
CA ALA A 98 9.81 24.24 -5.11
C ALA A 98 8.90 23.04 -4.84
N ILE A 99 8.44 22.89 -3.59
CA ILE A 99 7.52 21.83 -3.18
C ILE A 99 6.19 22.49 -2.78
N ARG A 100 5.14 22.16 -3.52
CA ARG A 100 3.77 22.60 -3.23
C ARG A 100 2.95 21.43 -2.72
N ARG A 101 2.17 21.64 -1.65
CA ARG A 101 1.24 20.66 -1.08
C ARG A 101 -0.16 21.16 -1.29
N ARG A 102 -0.98 20.32 -1.95
CA ARG A 102 -2.39 20.65 -2.26
C ARG A 102 -3.28 19.66 -1.53
N ILE A 103 -4.19 20.14 -0.71
CA ILE A 103 -5.19 19.31 -0.03
C ILE A 103 -6.36 19.12 -1.00
N PHE A 104 -6.69 17.89 -1.34
CA PHE A 104 -7.82 17.54 -2.20
C PHE A 104 -9.04 17.08 -1.42
N GLN A 105 -8.83 16.53 -0.24
CA GLN A 105 -9.88 16.09 0.67
C GLN A 105 -9.39 16.24 2.10
N GLY A 106 -10.32 16.54 3.01
CA GLY A 106 -10.00 16.90 4.39
C GLY A 106 -9.62 18.38 4.54
N GLY A 107 -9.79 18.93 5.72
CA GLY A 107 -9.32 20.28 6.07
C GLY A 107 -7.86 20.28 6.53
N GLN A 108 -7.27 21.48 6.66
CA GLN A 108 -5.91 21.65 7.17
C GLN A 108 -5.76 21.05 8.59
N GLU A 109 -6.71 21.31 9.47
CA GLU A 109 -6.72 20.78 10.84
C GLU A 109 -6.72 19.23 10.89
N LEU A 110 -7.51 18.60 10.01
CA LEU A 110 -7.52 17.13 9.89
C LEU A 110 -6.15 16.61 9.43
N VAL A 111 -5.52 17.25 8.44
CA VAL A 111 -4.20 16.89 7.95
C VAL A 111 -3.15 16.97 9.06
N GLU A 112 -3.14 18.07 9.82
CA GLU A 112 -2.20 18.30 10.92
C GLU A 112 -2.41 17.28 12.05
N ARG A 113 -3.66 17.03 12.44
CA ARG A 113 -4.01 16.01 13.44
C ARG A 113 -3.54 14.62 13.02
N LEU A 114 -3.82 14.21 11.77
CA LEU A 114 -3.40 12.91 11.27
C LEU A 114 -1.88 12.80 11.13
N LEU A 115 -1.20 13.86 10.74
CA LEU A 115 0.25 13.91 10.64
C LEU A 115 0.91 13.74 12.03
N LEU A 116 0.37 14.42 13.03
CA LEU A 116 0.83 14.28 14.42
C LEU A 116 0.64 12.85 14.94
N GLN A 117 -0.54 12.25 14.71
CA GLN A 117 -0.87 10.91 15.16
C GLN A 117 -0.02 9.83 14.47
N THR A 118 0.28 9.98 13.18
CA THR A 118 0.94 8.92 12.39
C THR A 118 2.45 9.05 12.31
N GLN A 119 3.00 10.25 12.46
CA GLN A 119 4.42 10.55 12.30
C GLN A 119 5.00 11.45 13.40
N HIS A 120 4.24 11.71 14.47
CA HIS A 120 4.63 12.63 15.54
C HIS A 120 4.94 14.06 15.04
N GLY A 121 4.27 14.47 13.98
CA GLY A 121 4.50 15.77 13.33
C GLY A 121 5.41 15.67 12.09
N GLY A 122 5.91 16.81 11.68
CA GLY A 122 6.79 16.91 10.51
C GLY A 122 6.05 17.41 9.26
N VAL A 123 6.59 17.09 8.09
CA VAL A 123 6.10 17.63 6.82
C VAL A 123 5.76 16.50 5.84
N ILE A 124 4.58 16.56 5.24
CA ILE A 124 4.17 15.60 4.21
C ILE A 124 5.13 15.68 3.03
N ASN A 125 5.72 14.54 2.67
CA ASN A 125 6.64 14.42 1.54
C ASN A 125 6.52 13.03 0.87
N THR A 126 7.13 12.90 -0.30
CA THR A 126 7.18 11.66 -1.08
C THR A 126 8.53 10.93 -0.96
N ALA A 127 9.42 11.37 -0.06
CA ALA A 127 10.77 10.82 0.06
C ALA A 127 10.78 9.33 0.42
N TYR A 128 9.80 8.88 1.20
CA TYR A 128 9.72 7.47 1.62
C TYR A 128 9.41 6.53 0.46
N ILE A 129 8.42 6.88 -0.36
CA ILE A 129 8.08 6.08 -1.55
C ILE A 129 9.17 6.19 -2.63
N GLU A 130 9.82 7.34 -2.77
CA GLU A 130 10.94 7.52 -3.70
C GLU A 130 12.14 6.64 -3.29
N ARG A 131 12.46 6.59 -2.00
CA ARG A 131 13.52 5.69 -1.47
C ARG A 131 13.14 4.22 -1.67
N LEU A 132 11.89 3.86 -1.43
CA LEU A 132 11.40 2.50 -1.68
C LEU A 132 11.52 2.15 -3.16
N ASN A 133 11.10 3.02 -4.07
CA ASN A 133 11.26 2.86 -5.51
C ASN A 133 12.73 2.65 -5.92
N ALA A 134 13.65 3.41 -5.32
CA ALA A 134 15.09 3.25 -5.55
C ALA A 134 15.59 1.88 -5.06
N THR A 135 15.16 1.42 -3.89
CA THR A 135 15.49 0.10 -3.34
C THR A 135 15.04 -1.02 -4.27
N PHE A 136 13.80 -0.94 -4.79
CA PHE A 136 13.28 -1.94 -5.73
C PHE A 136 14.04 -1.95 -7.05
N ARG A 137 14.38 -0.77 -7.61
CA ARG A 137 15.20 -0.68 -8.83
C ARG A 137 16.61 -1.24 -8.63
N GLN A 138 17.18 -1.06 -7.45
CA GLN A 138 18.53 -1.56 -7.15
C GLN A 138 18.56 -3.08 -6.96
N ARG A 139 17.53 -3.65 -6.33
CA ARG A 139 17.50 -5.07 -5.94
C ARG A 139 16.83 -5.97 -6.96
N LEU A 140 15.99 -5.45 -7.84
CA LEU A 140 15.33 -6.21 -8.89
C LEU A 140 16.04 -5.95 -10.22
N ALA A 141 16.81 -6.93 -10.70
CA ALA A 141 17.64 -6.82 -11.89
C ALA A 141 16.86 -6.34 -13.13
N HIS A 142 15.60 -6.76 -13.28
CA HIS A 142 14.71 -6.35 -14.36
C HIS A 142 14.32 -4.86 -14.34
N LEU A 143 14.48 -4.17 -13.21
CA LEU A 143 14.18 -2.75 -13.03
C LEU A 143 15.46 -1.88 -13.01
N ALA A 144 16.63 -2.49 -13.01
CA ALA A 144 17.89 -1.77 -13.02
C ALA A 144 18.01 -0.92 -14.29
N ARG A 145 18.54 0.29 -14.14
CA ARG A 145 18.80 1.16 -15.29
C ARG A 145 19.79 0.49 -16.22
N ARG A 146 19.50 0.44 -17.52
CA ARG A 146 20.31 -0.24 -18.56
C ARG A 146 20.54 -1.74 -18.25
N THR A 147 19.47 -2.40 -17.76
CA THR A 147 19.55 -3.84 -17.50
C THR A 147 19.81 -4.64 -18.78
N ARG A 148 20.67 -5.67 -18.65
CA ARG A 148 20.87 -6.69 -19.70
C ARG A 148 19.85 -7.85 -19.59
N CYS A 149 19.04 -7.85 -18.51
CA CYS A 149 18.05 -8.88 -18.22
C CYS A 149 16.63 -8.27 -18.15
N PRO A 150 16.06 -7.79 -19.29
CA PRO A 150 14.70 -7.27 -19.27
C PRO A 150 13.70 -8.40 -18.99
N ALA A 151 12.67 -8.12 -18.20
CA ALA A 151 11.57 -9.07 -18.03
C ALA A 151 10.79 -9.18 -19.33
N ARG A 152 10.67 -10.38 -19.87
CA ARG A 152 9.88 -10.65 -21.10
C ARG A 152 8.38 -10.55 -20.83
N GLU A 153 7.95 -10.94 -19.64
CA GLU A 153 6.56 -10.94 -19.22
C GLU A 153 6.32 -10.06 -17.98
N SER A 154 5.19 -9.39 -17.95
CA SER A 154 4.77 -8.58 -16.79
C SER A 154 4.52 -9.43 -15.54
N ALA A 155 4.13 -10.70 -15.72
CA ALA A 155 3.94 -11.67 -14.65
C ALA A 155 5.23 -11.90 -13.86
N THR A 156 6.37 -12.13 -14.56
CA THR A 156 7.69 -12.29 -13.94
C THR A 156 8.08 -11.07 -13.10
N LEU A 157 7.85 -9.87 -13.66
CA LEU A 157 8.16 -8.64 -12.94
C LEU A 157 7.25 -8.45 -11.72
N THR A 158 5.96 -8.82 -11.84
CA THR A 158 5.00 -8.79 -10.73
C THR A 158 5.42 -9.77 -9.62
N ALA A 159 5.77 -11.01 -9.96
CA ALA A 159 6.25 -11.99 -8.99
C ALA A 159 7.51 -11.49 -8.27
N GLY A 160 8.51 -11.01 -9.02
CA GLY A 160 9.73 -10.43 -8.46
C GLY A 160 9.46 -9.24 -7.53
N MET A 161 8.52 -8.36 -7.88
CA MET A 161 8.10 -7.24 -7.03
C MET A 161 7.51 -7.74 -5.70
N TYR A 162 6.66 -8.78 -5.73
CA TYR A 162 6.06 -9.32 -4.50
C TYR A 162 7.08 -10.06 -3.63
N ILE A 163 7.95 -10.88 -4.21
CA ILE A 163 9.03 -11.57 -3.48
C ILE A 163 9.93 -10.53 -2.79
N LEU A 164 10.38 -9.52 -3.54
CA LEU A 164 11.21 -8.47 -2.98
C LEU A 164 10.49 -7.66 -1.91
N GLY A 165 9.20 -7.37 -2.10
CA GLY A 165 8.39 -6.63 -1.15
C GLY A 165 8.17 -7.40 0.17
N CYS A 166 7.91 -8.70 0.09
CA CYS A 166 7.84 -9.56 1.27
C CYS A 166 9.19 -9.65 1.98
N PHE A 167 10.28 -9.86 1.25
CA PHE A 167 11.63 -9.86 1.82
C PHE A 167 11.96 -8.51 2.50
N TYR A 168 11.60 -7.40 1.87
CA TYR A 168 11.76 -6.06 2.43
C TYR A 168 10.99 -5.89 3.74
N ASN A 169 9.74 -6.38 3.78
CA ASN A 169 8.89 -6.25 4.96
C ASN A 169 9.31 -7.16 6.12
N PHE A 170 9.68 -8.41 5.86
CA PHE A 170 9.85 -9.43 6.90
C PHE A 170 11.30 -9.71 7.23
N CYS A 171 12.21 -9.69 6.24
CA CYS A 171 13.60 -10.12 6.41
C CYS A 171 14.61 -8.96 6.49
N SER A 172 14.24 -7.73 6.07
CA SER A 172 15.18 -6.62 6.01
C SER A 172 14.99 -5.64 7.16
N PRO A 173 15.91 -5.58 8.16
CA PRO A 173 15.84 -4.59 9.22
C PRO A 173 16.17 -3.18 8.72
N HIS A 174 15.48 -2.18 9.29
CA HIS A 174 15.68 -0.78 8.95
C HIS A 174 16.29 0.00 10.10
N LYS A 175 17.38 0.74 9.83
CA LYS A 175 18.03 1.58 10.84
C LYS A 175 17.08 2.59 11.50
N SER A 176 16.15 3.17 10.72
CA SER A 176 15.19 4.14 11.24
C SER A 176 14.06 3.55 12.09
N LEU A 177 13.88 2.22 12.09
CA LEU A 177 12.88 1.51 12.87
C LEU A 177 13.42 0.86 14.13
N ARG A 178 14.76 0.85 14.33
CA ARG A 178 15.38 0.27 15.52
C ARG A 178 14.92 0.99 16.80
N LEU A 179 14.77 0.23 17.86
CA LEU A 179 14.44 0.75 19.18
C LEU A 179 15.65 0.72 20.07
N LYS A 180 15.81 1.77 20.88
CA LYS A 180 16.78 1.82 21.95
C LYS A 180 16.20 1.05 23.14
N ILE A 181 16.83 -0.07 23.51
CA ILE A 181 16.44 -0.87 24.67
C ILE A 181 17.48 -0.65 25.77
N TRP A 182 17.05 -0.15 26.90
CA TRP A 182 17.86 -0.04 28.10
C TRP A 182 17.98 -1.42 28.75
N ILE A 183 19.21 -1.87 29.01
CA ILE A 183 19.51 -3.13 29.71
C ILE A 183 19.67 -2.83 31.19
N THR A 184 20.38 -1.73 31.50
CA THR A 184 20.56 -1.16 32.83
C THR A 184 20.36 0.35 32.72
N GLU A 185 20.43 1.08 33.84
CA GLU A 185 20.33 2.54 33.84
C GLU A 185 21.43 3.21 33.01
N LEU A 186 22.58 2.55 32.83
CA LEU A 186 23.76 3.09 32.14
C LEU A 186 24.01 2.42 30.78
N THR A 187 23.45 1.24 30.51
CA THR A 187 23.76 0.47 29.31
C THR A 187 22.51 0.25 28.46
N TRP A 188 22.67 0.38 27.18
CA TRP A 188 21.58 0.18 26.21
C TRP A 188 22.08 -0.53 24.94
N ARG A 189 21.15 -1.12 24.19
CA ARG A 189 21.41 -1.68 22.86
C ARG A 189 20.32 -1.29 21.87
N TRP A 190 20.65 -1.39 20.58
CA TRP A 190 19.65 -1.23 19.53
C TRP A 190 18.99 -2.57 19.21
N ALA A 191 17.67 -2.65 19.37
CA ALA A 191 16.89 -3.75 18.81
C ALA A 191 16.57 -3.44 17.35
N GLN A 192 17.00 -4.34 16.48
CA GLN A 192 16.72 -4.25 15.05
C GLN A 192 15.23 -4.58 14.80
N ARG A 193 14.59 -3.84 13.89
CA ARG A 193 13.20 -4.07 13.52
C ARG A 193 13.04 -4.00 12.01
N THR A 194 12.25 -4.94 11.48
CA THR A 194 11.75 -4.91 10.10
C THR A 194 10.48 -4.08 10.03
N PRO A 195 10.03 -3.67 8.83
CA PRO A 195 8.73 -3.03 8.65
C PRO A 195 7.55 -3.84 9.22
N ALA A 196 7.57 -5.17 9.07
CA ALA A 196 6.53 -6.04 9.59
C ALA A 196 6.49 -6.06 11.13
N ILE A 197 7.65 -6.08 11.81
CA ILE A 197 7.73 -5.92 13.27
C ILE A 197 7.21 -4.55 13.69
N ALA A 198 7.61 -3.50 12.98
CA ALA A 198 7.17 -2.15 13.30
C ALA A 198 5.66 -1.93 13.10
N ALA A 199 5.05 -2.72 12.22
CA ALA A 199 3.61 -2.75 11.98
C ALA A 199 2.84 -3.71 12.90
N GLY A 200 3.52 -4.45 13.78
CA GLY A 200 2.89 -5.44 14.67
C GLY A 200 2.38 -6.70 13.97
N ILE A 201 2.90 -7.01 12.76
CA ILE A 201 2.48 -8.20 11.98
C ILE A 201 3.25 -9.45 12.41
N THR A 202 4.49 -9.28 12.87
CA THR A 202 5.34 -10.34 13.39
C THR A 202 6.16 -9.84 14.57
N ASP A 203 6.63 -10.75 15.39
CA ASP A 203 7.42 -10.49 16.61
C ASP A 203 8.93 -10.59 16.38
N HIS A 204 9.37 -11.20 15.29
CA HIS A 204 10.79 -11.45 14.99
C HIS A 204 11.14 -11.13 13.53
N ILE A 205 12.45 -11.12 13.25
CA ILE A 205 13.01 -10.96 11.90
C ILE A 205 13.01 -12.34 11.25
N TRP A 206 12.25 -12.46 10.15
CA TRP A 206 12.17 -13.72 9.42
C TRP A 206 13.45 -14.01 8.66
N THR A 207 13.81 -15.29 8.61
CA THR A 207 14.82 -15.78 7.67
C THR A 207 14.24 -15.89 6.26
N PRO A 208 15.07 -15.85 5.21
CA PRO A 208 14.58 -16.11 3.84
C PRO A 208 13.91 -17.48 3.70
N THR A 209 14.41 -18.50 4.40
CA THR A 209 13.84 -19.84 4.41
C THR A 209 12.44 -19.84 5.01
N GLU A 210 12.25 -19.20 6.15
CA GLU A 210 10.95 -19.05 6.80
C GLU A 210 9.94 -18.33 5.90
N LEU A 211 10.36 -17.26 5.23
CA LEU A 211 9.51 -16.54 4.28
C LEU A 211 9.06 -17.43 3.11
N LEU A 212 9.96 -18.24 2.55
CA LEU A 212 9.66 -19.10 1.41
C LEU A 212 8.78 -20.31 1.78
N TRP A 213 8.91 -20.80 3.01
CA TRP A 213 8.12 -21.93 3.51
C TRP A 213 6.81 -21.51 4.18
N PHE A 214 6.57 -20.21 4.32
CA PHE A 214 5.32 -19.71 4.91
C PHE A 214 4.12 -20.09 4.05
N ARG A 215 3.23 -20.87 4.61
CA ARG A 215 1.99 -21.30 3.94
C ARG A 215 0.92 -20.23 4.10
N VAL A 216 0.58 -19.56 3.00
CA VAL A 216 -0.56 -18.65 2.98
C VAL A 216 -1.84 -19.49 2.88
N PRO A 217 -2.79 -19.36 3.81
CA PRO A 217 -4.07 -20.02 3.70
C PRO A 217 -4.75 -19.65 2.36
N PRO A 218 -5.34 -20.60 1.63
CA PRO A 218 -6.11 -20.26 0.44
C PRO A 218 -7.27 -19.33 0.80
N GLU A 219 -7.62 -18.44 -0.13
CA GLU A 219 -8.82 -17.62 0.05
C GLU A 219 -10.05 -18.53 0.23
N PRO A 220 -11.01 -18.17 1.13
CA PRO A 220 -12.25 -18.91 1.25
C PRO A 220 -12.91 -19.04 -0.11
N TRP A 221 -13.27 -20.27 -0.47
CA TRP A 221 -13.95 -20.49 -1.73
C TRP A 221 -15.28 -19.75 -1.74
N SER A 222 -15.52 -18.95 -2.77
CA SER A 222 -16.78 -18.27 -3.00
C SER A 222 -17.41 -18.76 -4.31
N PRO A 223 -18.71 -19.07 -4.31
CA PRO A 223 -19.35 -19.55 -5.51
C PRO A 223 -19.30 -18.49 -6.61
N PRO A 224 -19.10 -18.88 -7.87
CA PRO A 224 -19.08 -17.95 -8.99
C PRO A 224 -20.42 -17.22 -9.10
N LYS A 225 -20.37 -15.91 -9.42
CA LYS A 225 -21.57 -15.12 -9.68
C LYS A 225 -22.23 -15.63 -10.96
N GLN A 226 -23.31 -16.37 -10.83
CA GLN A 226 -24.11 -16.83 -11.97
C GLN A 226 -25.40 -16.02 -12.12
N ARG A 227 -25.77 -15.75 -13.37
CA ARG A 227 -27.13 -15.32 -13.72
C ARG A 227 -27.94 -16.60 -14.04
N GLY A 228 -28.99 -16.88 -13.25
CA GLY A 228 -29.86 -18.05 -13.43
C GLY A 228 -29.73 -19.10 -12.32
N ARG A 229 -30.40 -20.26 -12.52
CA ARG A 229 -30.39 -21.37 -11.55
C ARG A 229 -29.00 -22.03 -11.52
N ARG A 230 -28.46 -22.23 -10.34
CA ARG A 230 -27.16 -22.87 -10.13
C ARG A 230 -27.24 -24.37 -10.50
N SER A 231 -26.17 -24.91 -11.07
CA SER A 231 -26.08 -26.35 -11.31
C SER A 231 -26.07 -27.14 -9.99
N GLN A 232 -26.51 -28.40 -10.02
CA GLN A 232 -26.48 -29.26 -8.84
C GLN A 232 -25.07 -29.44 -8.28
N GLU A 233 -24.06 -29.49 -9.14
CA GLU A 233 -22.66 -29.55 -8.72
C GLU A 233 -22.22 -28.30 -7.96
N THR A 234 -22.61 -27.12 -8.45
CA THR A 234 -22.33 -25.85 -7.76
C THR A 234 -23.04 -25.80 -6.41
N LEU A 235 -24.28 -26.30 -6.29
CA LEU A 235 -24.99 -26.36 -5.02
C LEU A 235 -24.30 -27.28 -4.02
N LYS A 236 -23.83 -28.45 -4.45
CA LYS A 236 -23.05 -29.38 -3.60
C LYS A 236 -21.74 -28.76 -3.12
N LEU A 237 -21.06 -27.98 -3.97
CA LEU A 237 -19.83 -27.25 -3.57
C LEU A 237 -20.11 -26.15 -2.57
N ILE A 238 -21.21 -25.40 -2.72
CA ILE A 238 -21.65 -24.38 -1.76
C ILE A 238 -21.93 -25.03 -0.40
N GLU A 239 -22.69 -26.11 -0.38
CA GLU A 239 -23.02 -26.85 0.84
C GLU A 239 -21.75 -27.37 1.55
N LYS A 240 -20.77 -27.85 0.78
CA LYS A 240 -19.52 -28.38 1.32
C LYS A 240 -18.57 -27.30 1.85
N TRP A 241 -18.53 -26.11 1.26
CA TRP A 241 -17.47 -25.10 1.50
C TRP A 241 -17.96 -23.77 2.06
N CYS A 242 -19.28 -23.55 2.11
CA CYS A 242 -19.88 -22.27 2.55
C CYS A 242 -20.89 -22.43 3.69
N SER A 243 -21.06 -23.66 4.23
CA SER A 243 -21.91 -23.94 5.42
C SER A 243 -21.13 -23.72 6.72
#